data_9181e7c319b566abef9c08de0549680c
#
_entry.id   9181e7c319b566abef9c08de0549680c
#
_cell.length_a   1.000
_cell.length_b   1.000
_cell.length_c   1.000
_cell.angle_alpha   90.00
_cell.angle_beta   90.00
_cell.angle_gamma   90.00
#
_symmetry.space_group_name_H-M   'P 1'
#
loop_
_entity.id
_entity.type
_entity.pdbx_description
1 polymer ?
#
loop_
_entity_poly.entity_id
_entity_poly.type
_entity_poly.pdbx_seq_one_letter_code
_entity_poly.pdbx_strand_id
1 'polypeptide(L)'
;YGLASIPFALVYLPLQQFGLWAVTQQTMTFLALVDLGFSSALARLLIDHKDQPRGEAYKSMIYMSRFIMIAQGIIVLLGGVALAFALPGFISIPEDLKTEFAWLLSAQAVVVAAGFTTKHYSQILYAHHRLDIESGIGSCGFVLQLLTLWVGFQLNAGIFALVWASAAGWATTTVARALA
;
A
#
# COMPACT_ATOMS: atom_id res chain seq x y z
N TYR A 1 -9.38 3.61 6.31
CA TYR A 1 -9.22 4.57 5.20
C TYR A 1 -10.32 4.42 4.16
N GLY A 2 -10.57 3.24 3.63
CA GLY A 2 -11.55 3.01 2.57
C GLY A 2 -12.94 3.62 2.85
N LEU A 3 -13.51 3.37 4.03
CA LEU A 3 -14.83 3.91 4.38
C LEU A 3 -14.84 5.43 4.55
N ALA A 4 -13.79 6.03 5.12
CA ALA A 4 -13.73 7.47 5.34
C ALA A 4 -13.42 8.25 4.05
N SER A 5 -12.67 7.67 3.10
CA SER A 5 -12.34 8.34 1.84
C SER A 5 -13.54 8.39 0.85
N ILE A 6 -14.51 7.46 0.99
CA ILE A 6 -15.67 7.40 0.10
C ILE A 6 -16.51 8.69 0.11
N PRO A 7 -16.95 9.24 1.27
CA PRO A 7 -17.69 10.48 1.31
C PRO A 7 -16.93 11.66 0.68
N PHE A 8 -15.61 11.75 0.97
CA PHE A 8 -14.77 12.78 0.35
C PHE A 8 -14.69 12.62 -1.16
N ALA A 9 -14.43 11.41 -1.65
CA ALA A 9 -14.34 11.15 -3.07
C ALA A 9 -15.64 11.47 -3.82
N LEU A 10 -16.79 11.12 -3.26
CA LEU A 10 -18.11 11.38 -3.88
C LEU A 10 -18.49 12.87 -3.93
N VAL A 11 -17.93 13.71 -3.04
CA VAL A 11 -18.18 15.16 -3.07
C VAL A 11 -17.36 15.86 -4.16
N TYR A 12 -16.13 15.37 -4.41
CA TYR A 12 -15.19 16.07 -5.29
C TYR A 12 -15.00 15.39 -6.66
N LEU A 13 -15.32 14.11 -6.80
CA LEU A 13 -15.11 13.35 -8.04
C LEU A 13 -16.42 13.03 -8.75
N PRO A 14 -16.47 13.11 -10.09
CA PRO A 14 -17.53 12.53 -10.89
C PRO A 14 -17.68 11.03 -10.62
N LEU A 15 -18.89 10.51 -10.71
CA LEU A 15 -19.19 9.11 -10.45
C LEU A 15 -18.33 8.14 -11.29
N GLN A 16 -18.03 8.52 -12.54
CA GLN A 16 -17.17 7.73 -13.43
C GLN A 16 -15.74 7.60 -12.90
N GLN A 17 -15.12 8.70 -12.48
CA GLN A 17 -13.78 8.68 -11.89
C GLN A 17 -13.76 7.92 -10.56
N PHE A 18 -14.80 8.06 -9.73
CA PHE A 18 -14.93 7.24 -8.53
C PHE A 18 -15.01 5.74 -8.86
N GLY A 19 -15.72 5.37 -9.93
CA GLY A 19 -15.76 3.99 -10.43
C GLY A 19 -14.38 3.47 -10.83
N LEU A 20 -13.57 4.26 -11.53
CA LEU A 20 -12.18 3.90 -11.87
C LEU A 20 -11.33 3.67 -10.62
N TRP A 21 -11.48 4.53 -9.61
CA TRP A 21 -10.80 4.35 -8.33
C TRP A 21 -11.23 3.05 -7.64
N ALA A 22 -12.52 2.75 -7.61
CA ALA A 22 -13.02 1.52 -7.01
C ALA A 22 -12.45 0.27 -7.69
N VAL A 23 -12.40 0.24 -9.02
CA VAL A 23 -11.76 -0.84 -9.79
C VAL A 23 -10.26 -0.92 -9.48
N THR A 24 -9.57 0.21 -9.40
CA THR A 24 -8.15 0.27 -9.04
C THR A 24 -7.90 -0.34 -7.66
N GLN A 25 -8.68 0.03 -6.66
CA GLN A 25 -8.53 -0.51 -5.30
C GLN A 25 -8.86 -2.00 -5.22
N GLN A 26 -9.88 -2.44 -5.95
CA GLN A 26 -10.19 -3.86 -6.01
C GLN A 26 -9.06 -4.66 -6.65
N THR A 27 -8.48 -4.16 -7.75
CA THR A 27 -7.34 -4.77 -8.42
C THR A 27 -6.13 -4.86 -7.48
N MET A 28 -5.82 -3.80 -6.73
CA MET A 28 -4.73 -3.81 -5.75
C MET A 28 -4.99 -4.81 -4.60
N THR A 29 -6.25 -4.96 -4.19
CA THR A 29 -6.63 -5.95 -3.16
C THR A 29 -6.37 -7.38 -3.65
N PHE A 30 -6.70 -7.70 -4.90
CA PHE A 30 -6.38 -9.01 -5.49
C PHE A 30 -4.87 -9.22 -5.62
N LEU A 31 -4.12 -8.21 -6.06
CA LEU A 31 -2.66 -8.32 -6.13
C LEU A 31 -2.02 -8.49 -4.74
N ALA A 32 -2.62 -7.93 -3.70
CA ALA A 32 -2.13 -8.10 -2.33
C ALA A 32 -2.23 -9.55 -1.82
N LEU A 33 -3.04 -10.42 -2.46
CA LEU A 33 -3.09 -11.85 -2.15
C LEU A 33 -1.75 -12.57 -2.41
N VAL A 34 -0.83 -11.97 -3.16
CA VAL A 34 0.54 -12.48 -3.33
C VAL A 34 1.26 -12.69 -1.98
N ASP A 35 0.84 -11.99 -0.92
CA ASP A 35 1.38 -12.22 0.42
C ASP A 35 1.15 -13.65 0.96
N LEU A 36 0.04 -14.31 0.58
CA LEU A 36 -0.31 -15.69 0.97
C LEU A 36 -0.06 -16.01 2.46
N GLY A 37 -0.13 -15.03 3.33
CA GLY A 37 0.16 -15.17 4.75
C GLY A 37 1.65 -15.20 5.12
N PHE A 38 2.54 -14.90 4.19
CA PHE A 38 3.98 -14.89 4.41
C PHE A 38 4.38 -13.91 5.51
N SER A 39 3.76 -12.73 5.54
CA SER A 39 3.98 -11.74 6.59
C SER A 39 3.68 -12.27 7.98
N SER A 40 2.61 -13.03 8.16
CA SER A 40 2.25 -13.60 9.46
C SER A 40 3.17 -14.75 9.87
N ALA A 41 3.62 -15.58 8.92
CA ALA A 41 4.60 -16.64 9.17
C ALA A 41 5.95 -16.05 9.61
N LEU A 42 6.39 -14.98 8.94
CA LEU A 42 7.61 -14.28 9.31
C LEU A 42 7.56 -13.68 10.71
N ALA A 43 6.45 -13.02 11.07
CA ALA A 43 6.28 -12.47 12.41
C ALA A 43 6.46 -13.57 13.49
N ARG A 44 5.89 -14.75 13.27
CA ARG A 44 6.06 -15.90 14.20
C ARG A 44 7.52 -16.33 14.31
N LEU A 45 8.21 -16.49 13.19
CA LEU A 45 9.63 -16.87 13.18
C LEU A 45 10.51 -15.84 13.89
N LEU A 46 10.22 -14.55 13.75
CA LEU A 46 10.94 -13.48 14.45
C LEU A 46 10.67 -13.50 15.96
N ILE A 47 9.44 -13.83 16.40
CA ILE A 47 9.07 -13.98 17.82
C ILE A 47 9.90 -15.07 18.48
N ASP A 48 10.09 -16.21 17.83
CA ASP A 48 10.84 -17.34 18.35
C ASP A 48 12.33 -17.02 18.58
N HIS A 49 12.86 -16.02 17.90
CA HIS A 49 14.29 -15.62 17.96
C HIS A 49 14.50 -14.19 18.51
N LYS A 50 13.46 -13.54 19.04
CA LYS A 50 13.51 -12.14 19.51
C LYS A 50 14.51 -11.88 20.61
N ASP A 51 14.78 -12.88 21.46
CA ASP A 51 15.69 -12.77 22.61
C ASP A 51 17.17 -12.82 22.20
N GLN A 52 17.46 -13.13 20.95
CA GLN A 52 18.81 -13.13 20.37
C GLN A 52 18.92 -12.24 19.12
N PRO A 53 18.66 -10.93 19.21
CA PRO A 53 18.59 -10.03 18.03
C PRO A 53 19.95 -9.84 17.34
N ARG A 54 21.06 -10.18 18.00
CA ARG A 54 22.39 -10.19 17.41
C ARG A 54 22.81 -11.54 16.86
N GLY A 55 22.01 -12.57 17.04
CA GLY A 55 22.26 -13.93 16.54
C GLY A 55 22.23 -13.98 15.01
N GLU A 56 23.07 -14.82 14.41
CA GLU A 56 23.14 -15.01 12.95
C GLU A 56 21.80 -15.51 12.38
N ALA A 57 21.06 -16.32 13.12
CA ALA A 57 19.76 -16.83 12.72
C ALA A 57 18.75 -15.67 12.57
N TYR A 58 18.66 -14.76 13.54
CA TYR A 58 17.75 -13.61 13.49
C TYR A 58 18.08 -12.67 12.31
N LYS A 59 19.36 -12.35 12.12
CA LYS A 59 19.81 -11.53 10.99
C LYS A 59 19.47 -12.19 9.65
N SER A 60 19.75 -13.48 9.51
CA SER A 60 19.44 -14.24 8.30
C SER A 60 17.95 -14.20 7.98
N MET A 61 17.08 -14.34 8.99
CA MET A 61 15.63 -14.24 8.82
C MET A 61 15.19 -12.85 8.34
N ILE A 62 15.78 -11.77 8.88
CA ILE A 62 15.49 -10.40 8.42
C ILE A 62 15.92 -10.22 6.97
N TYR A 63 17.12 -10.68 6.59
CA TYR A 63 17.57 -10.58 5.20
C TYR A 63 16.69 -11.36 4.23
N MET A 64 16.34 -12.60 4.60
CA MET A 64 15.48 -13.46 3.79
C MET A 64 14.07 -12.86 3.65
N SER A 65 13.51 -12.31 4.73
CA SER A 65 12.22 -11.63 4.70
C SER A 65 12.21 -10.42 3.79
N ARG A 66 13.26 -9.60 3.88
CA ARG A 66 13.40 -8.42 3.01
C ARG A 66 13.47 -8.83 1.54
N PHE A 67 14.24 -9.87 1.23
CA PHE A 67 14.33 -10.37 -0.15
C PHE A 67 12.96 -10.83 -0.68
N ILE A 68 12.22 -11.61 0.11
CA ILE A 68 10.89 -12.11 -0.30
C ILE A 68 9.90 -10.96 -0.46
N MET A 69 9.89 -9.99 0.45
CA MET A 69 9.00 -8.83 0.36
C MET A 69 9.32 -7.92 -0.83
N ILE A 70 10.60 -7.80 -1.19
CA ILE A 70 11.01 -7.11 -2.42
C ILE A 70 10.50 -7.89 -3.65
N ALA A 71 10.67 -9.22 -3.67
CA ALA A 71 10.15 -10.05 -4.77
C ALA A 71 8.63 -9.93 -4.92
N GLN A 72 7.88 -9.97 -3.81
CA GLN A 72 6.42 -9.72 -3.80
C GLN A 72 6.09 -8.32 -4.32
N GLY A 73 6.82 -7.30 -3.88
CA GLY A 73 6.67 -5.93 -4.38
C GLY A 73 6.87 -5.83 -5.90
N ILE A 74 7.88 -6.51 -6.44
CA ILE A 74 8.13 -6.57 -7.90
C ILE A 74 6.97 -7.26 -8.62
N ILE A 75 6.46 -8.38 -8.09
CA ILE A 75 5.32 -9.09 -8.67
C ILE A 75 4.07 -8.19 -8.70
N VAL A 76 3.80 -7.47 -7.59
CA VAL A 76 2.68 -6.53 -7.50
C VAL A 76 2.85 -5.39 -8.49
N LEU A 77 4.05 -4.83 -8.62
CA LEU A 77 4.33 -3.76 -9.57
C LEU A 77 4.11 -4.22 -11.02
N LEU A 78 4.74 -5.32 -11.40
CA LEU A 78 4.63 -5.85 -12.77
C LEU A 78 3.19 -6.28 -13.09
N GLY A 79 2.53 -6.97 -12.16
CA GLY A 79 1.13 -7.37 -12.29
C GLY A 79 0.20 -6.16 -12.39
N GLY A 80 0.40 -5.14 -11.55
CA GLY A 80 -0.40 -3.91 -11.58
C GLY A 80 -0.25 -3.13 -12.87
N VAL A 81 1.00 -2.96 -13.35
CA VAL A 81 1.27 -2.31 -14.64
C VAL A 81 0.69 -3.14 -15.80
N ALA A 82 0.88 -4.45 -15.81
CA ALA A 82 0.29 -5.31 -16.86
C ALA A 82 -1.24 -5.19 -16.89
N LEU A 83 -1.89 -5.20 -15.71
CA LEU A 83 -3.35 -5.05 -15.61
C LEU A 83 -3.81 -3.64 -16.00
N ALA A 84 -3.00 -2.59 -15.81
CA ALA A 84 -3.33 -1.23 -16.21
C ALA A 84 -3.58 -1.12 -17.73
N PHE A 85 -2.86 -1.90 -18.51
CA PHE A 85 -3.02 -1.94 -19.97
C PHE A 85 -3.99 -3.04 -20.45
N ALA A 86 -4.12 -4.14 -19.69
CA ALA A 86 -4.99 -5.25 -20.07
C ALA A 86 -6.47 -5.01 -19.72
N LEU A 87 -6.77 -4.48 -18.53
CA LEU A 87 -8.13 -4.32 -18.02
C LEU A 87 -9.04 -3.46 -18.90
N PRO A 88 -8.57 -2.36 -19.56
CA PRO A 88 -9.42 -1.61 -20.48
C PRO A 88 -9.96 -2.39 -21.68
N GLY A 89 -9.38 -3.55 -21.99
CA GLY A 89 -9.88 -4.47 -23.01
C GLY A 89 -11.01 -5.39 -22.52
N PHE A 90 -11.15 -5.57 -21.22
CA PHE A 90 -12.16 -6.45 -20.61
C PHE A 90 -13.31 -5.70 -19.96
N ILE A 91 -13.09 -4.44 -19.59
CA ILE A 91 -14.06 -3.58 -18.90
C ILE A 91 -14.42 -2.45 -19.85
N SER A 92 -15.71 -2.12 -19.95
CA SER A 92 -16.19 -1.00 -20.77
C SER A 92 -15.84 0.35 -20.12
N ILE A 93 -14.61 0.80 -20.33
CA ILE A 93 -14.13 2.13 -19.92
C ILE A 93 -14.30 3.09 -21.10
N PRO A 94 -14.88 4.30 -20.89
CA PRO A 94 -14.92 5.33 -21.93
C PRO A 94 -13.52 5.62 -22.48
N GLU A 95 -13.39 5.85 -23.79
CA GLU A 95 -12.10 6.01 -24.47
C GLU A 95 -11.27 7.16 -23.90
N ASP A 96 -11.93 8.25 -23.51
CA ASP A 96 -11.34 9.44 -22.89
C ASP A 96 -10.73 9.16 -21.50
N LEU A 97 -11.21 8.13 -20.80
CA LEU A 97 -10.75 7.75 -19.45
C LEU A 97 -9.75 6.58 -19.42
N LYS A 98 -9.52 5.90 -20.53
CA LYS A 98 -8.59 4.75 -20.56
C LYS A 98 -7.18 5.12 -20.17
N THR A 99 -6.68 6.23 -20.68
CA THR A 99 -5.32 6.71 -20.38
C THR A 99 -5.22 7.12 -18.90
N GLU A 100 -6.21 7.83 -18.38
CA GLU A 100 -6.27 8.24 -16.99
C GLU A 100 -6.29 7.01 -16.07
N PHE A 101 -7.09 6.00 -16.40
CA PHE A 101 -7.13 4.74 -15.67
C PHE A 101 -5.80 4.00 -15.66
N ALA A 102 -5.12 3.90 -16.81
CA ALA A 102 -3.83 3.23 -16.92
C ALA A 102 -2.77 3.90 -16.04
N TRP A 103 -2.71 5.24 -16.04
CA TRP A 103 -1.81 5.98 -15.16
C TRP A 103 -2.18 5.83 -13.69
N LEU A 104 -3.47 5.91 -13.36
CA LEU A 104 -3.98 5.75 -11.99
C LEU A 104 -3.59 4.39 -11.42
N LEU A 105 -3.88 3.30 -12.15
CA LEU A 105 -3.61 1.94 -11.72
C LEU A 105 -2.10 1.70 -11.60
N SER A 106 -1.30 2.19 -12.56
CA SER A 106 0.17 2.07 -12.52
C SER A 106 0.76 2.84 -11.33
N ALA A 107 0.33 4.07 -11.08
CA ALA A 107 0.79 4.86 -9.95
C ALA A 107 0.42 4.21 -8.61
N GLN A 108 -0.80 3.68 -8.50
CA GLN A 108 -1.21 2.94 -7.30
C GLN A 108 -0.42 1.65 -7.11
N ALA A 109 -0.08 0.93 -8.21
CA ALA A 109 0.76 -0.25 -8.16
C ALA A 109 2.16 0.07 -7.60
N VAL A 110 2.76 1.21 -7.96
CA VAL A 110 4.03 1.67 -7.40
C VAL A 110 3.92 1.86 -5.89
N VAL A 111 2.87 2.53 -5.41
CA VAL A 111 2.67 2.78 -3.97
C VAL A 111 2.48 1.48 -3.20
N VAL A 112 1.67 0.56 -3.73
CA VAL A 112 1.42 -0.74 -3.08
C VAL A 112 2.68 -1.61 -3.09
N ALA A 113 3.42 -1.65 -4.20
CA ALA A 113 4.68 -2.37 -4.31
C ALA A 113 5.72 -1.84 -3.31
N ALA A 114 5.84 -0.52 -3.19
CA ALA A 114 6.68 0.11 -2.17
C ALA A 114 6.25 -0.26 -0.75
N GLY A 115 4.94 -0.38 -0.51
CA GLY A 115 4.38 -0.89 0.75
C GLY A 115 4.85 -2.31 1.07
N PHE A 116 4.87 -3.20 0.08
CA PHE A 116 5.40 -4.56 0.25
C PHE A 116 6.89 -4.55 0.63
N THR A 117 7.72 -3.78 -0.08
CA THR A 117 9.17 -3.75 0.19
C THR A 117 9.52 -3.27 1.60
N THR A 118 8.66 -2.46 2.22
CA THR A 118 8.89 -1.88 3.56
C THR A 118 8.13 -2.59 4.67
N LYS A 119 7.33 -3.60 4.35
CA LYS A 119 6.46 -4.32 5.30
C LYS A 119 7.24 -5.04 6.42
N HIS A 120 8.50 -5.39 6.18
CA HIS A 120 9.37 -6.02 7.19
C HIS A 120 9.53 -5.18 8.46
N TYR A 121 9.50 -3.84 8.39
CA TYR A 121 9.55 -2.98 9.58
C TYR A 121 8.36 -3.22 10.52
N SER A 122 7.16 -3.34 9.97
CA SER A 122 5.97 -3.68 10.75
C SER A 122 6.11 -5.05 11.42
N GLN A 123 6.67 -6.05 10.70
CA GLN A 123 6.84 -7.40 11.27
C GLN A 123 7.85 -7.43 12.43
N ILE A 124 8.89 -6.59 12.39
CA ILE A 124 9.83 -6.43 13.50
C ILE A 124 9.12 -5.85 14.73
N LEU A 125 8.31 -4.81 14.59
CA LEU A 125 7.53 -4.23 15.70
C LEU A 125 6.56 -5.26 16.29
N TYR A 126 5.87 -6.05 15.45
CA TYR A 126 5.02 -7.14 15.89
C TYR A 126 5.78 -8.21 16.69
N ALA A 127 6.99 -8.59 16.22
CA ALA A 127 7.82 -9.58 16.91
C ALA A 127 8.25 -9.13 18.31
N HIS A 128 8.49 -7.85 18.48
CA HIS A 128 8.84 -7.23 19.77
C HIS A 128 7.63 -6.82 20.61
N HIS A 129 6.41 -7.24 20.23
CA HIS A 129 5.15 -6.90 20.93
C HIS A 129 4.88 -5.39 21.08
N ARG A 130 5.45 -4.54 20.19
CA ARG A 130 5.27 -3.08 20.19
C ARG A 130 4.02 -2.68 19.39
N LEU A 131 2.89 -3.33 19.69
CA LEU A 131 1.61 -3.08 19.02
C LEU A 131 1.07 -1.66 19.29
N ASP A 132 1.42 -1.10 20.44
CA ASP A 132 1.15 0.27 20.83
C ASP A 132 1.73 1.27 19.82
N ILE A 133 3.01 1.08 19.47
CA ILE A 133 3.71 1.92 18.49
C ILE A 133 3.13 1.69 17.10
N GLU A 134 2.94 0.44 16.69
CA GLU A 134 2.38 0.12 15.37
C GLU A 134 1.00 0.76 15.16
N SER A 135 0.12 0.67 16.18
CA SER A 135 -1.20 1.30 16.15
C SER A 135 -1.13 2.82 16.12
N GLY A 136 -0.22 3.42 16.89
CA GLY A 136 0.03 4.86 16.90
C GLY A 136 0.51 5.37 15.54
N ILE A 137 1.50 4.70 14.93
CA ILE A 137 2.01 5.02 13.61
C ILE A 137 0.91 4.88 12.55
N GLY A 138 0.12 3.79 12.63
CA GLY A 138 -1.01 3.57 11.72
C GLY A 138 -2.04 4.68 11.79
N SER A 139 -2.39 5.13 13.00
CA SER A 139 -3.34 6.23 13.23
C SER A 139 -2.81 7.56 12.70
N CYS A 140 -1.55 7.90 12.96
CA CYS A 140 -0.92 9.11 12.41
C CYS A 140 -0.86 9.06 10.88
N GLY A 141 -0.50 7.93 10.31
CA GLY A 141 -0.49 7.72 8.86
C GLY A 141 -1.88 7.90 8.25
N PHE A 142 -2.93 7.40 8.91
CA PHE A 142 -4.31 7.57 8.48
C PHE A 142 -4.76 9.04 8.47
N VAL A 143 -4.45 9.79 9.54
CA VAL A 143 -4.77 11.22 9.62
C VAL A 143 -4.06 11.99 8.52
N LEU A 144 -2.76 11.74 8.32
CA LEU A 144 -2.00 12.42 7.26
C LEU A 144 -2.51 12.06 5.86
N GLN A 145 -2.93 10.82 5.65
CA GLN A 145 -3.55 10.37 4.41
C GLN A 145 -4.84 11.14 4.11
N LEU A 146 -5.70 11.36 5.12
CA LEU A 146 -6.93 12.16 4.96
C LEU A 146 -6.62 13.63 4.70
N LEU A 147 -5.63 14.20 5.41
CA LEU A 147 -5.20 15.59 5.18
C LEU A 147 -4.64 15.75 3.76
N THR A 148 -3.80 14.84 3.30
CA THR A 148 -3.25 14.87 1.94
C THR A 148 -4.36 14.73 0.89
N LEU A 149 -5.35 13.88 1.15
CA LEU A 149 -6.52 13.73 0.27
C LEU A 149 -7.29 15.06 0.15
N TRP A 150 -7.57 15.70 1.28
CA TRP A 150 -8.28 16.97 1.32
C TRP A 150 -7.49 18.07 0.58
N VAL A 151 -6.20 18.21 0.86
CA VAL A 151 -5.32 19.17 0.16
C VAL A 151 -5.27 18.87 -1.35
N GLY A 152 -5.14 17.60 -1.73
CA GLY A 152 -5.13 17.19 -3.14
C GLY A 152 -6.39 17.62 -3.90
N PHE A 153 -7.56 17.50 -3.28
CA PHE A 153 -8.81 17.98 -3.87
C PHE A 153 -8.87 19.51 -3.96
N GLN A 154 -8.37 20.24 -2.95
CA GLN A 154 -8.30 21.70 -3.01
C GLN A 154 -7.35 22.20 -4.12
N LEU A 155 -6.32 21.43 -4.44
CA LEU A 155 -5.38 21.71 -5.54
C LEU A 155 -5.89 21.24 -6.91
N ASN A 156 -7.14 20.76 -7.00
CA ASN A 156 -7.74 20.21 -8.22
C ASN A 156 -6.95 19.04 -8.84
N ALA A 157 -6.29 18.23 -8.01
CA ALA A 157 -5.57 17.04 -8.47
C ALA A 157 -6.48 15.91 -8.98
N GLY A 158 -7.81 16.08 -8.90
CA GLY A 158 -8.80 15.11 -9.35
C GLY A 158 -8.59 13.75 -8.67
N ILE A 159 -8.73 12.68 -9.46
CA ILE A 159 -8.60 11.29 -8.97
C ILE A 159 -7.19 10.98 -8.42
N PHE A 160 -6.14 11.69 -8.89
CA PHE A 160 -4.76 11.46 -8.42
C PHE A 160 -4.54 11.91 -6.97
N ALA A 161 -5.42 12.74 -6.40
CA ALA A 161 -5.42 13.07 -4.97
C ALA A 161 -5.46 11.81 -4.09
N LEU A 162 -6.16 10.76 -4.54
CA LEU A 162 -6.25 9.48 -3.85
C LEU A 162 -4.93 8.69 -3.86
N VAL A 163 -4.17 8.78 -4.96
CA VAL A 163 -2.82 8.19 -5.05
C VAL A 163 -1.85 8.96 -4.16
N TRP A 164 -1.89 10.30 -4.19
CA TRP A 164 -1.05 11.13 -3.31
C TRP A 164 -1.31 10.85 -1.84
N ALA A 165 -2.57 10.71 -1.45
CA ALA A 165 -2.96 10.32 -0.10
C ALA A 165 -2.36 8.95 0.28
N SER A 166 -2.49 7.96 -0.60
CA SER A 166 -1.93 6.62 -0.38
C SER A 166 -0.40 6.65 -0.24
N ALA A 167 0.29 7.41 -1.10
CA ALA A 167 1.74 7.58 -1.06
C ALA A 167 2.21 8.29 0.21
N ALA A 168 1.51 9.34 0.64
CA ALA A 168 1.81 10.07 1.88
C ALA A 168 1.64 9.17 3.11
N GLY A 169 0.55 8.40 3.17
CA GLY A 169 0.31 7.44 4.24
C GLY A 169 1.39 6.36 4.30
N TRP A 170 1.76 5.79 3.14
CA TRP A 170 2.85 4.83 3.07
C TRP A 170 4.19 5.44 3.52
N ALA A 171 4.57 6.59 2.99
CA ALA A 171 5.85 7.22 3.31
C ALA A 171 5.95 7.54 4.81
N THR A 172 4.92 8.12 5.39
CA THR A 172 4.87 8.47 6.82
C THR A 172 5.00 7.23 7.71
N THR A 173 4.18 6.21 7.45
CA THR A 173 4.22 4.98 8.25
C THR A 173 5.54 4.25 8.10
N THR A 174 6.14 4.26 6.90
CA THR A 174 7.45 3.63 6.65
C THR A 174 8.56 4.33 7.41
N VAL A 175 8.64 5.66 7.32
CA VAL A 175 9.65 6.45 8.03
C VAL A 175 9.50 6.29 9.54
N ALA A 176 8.28 6.40 10.05
CA ALA A 176 8.02 6.26 11.49
C ALA A 176 8.40 4.86 12.01
N ARG A 177 8.10 3.78 11.26
CA ARG A 177 8.48 2.41 11.62
C ARG A 177 9.98 2.18 11.54
N ALA A 178 10.68 2.83 10.60
CA ALA A 178 12.12 2.69 10.47
C ALA A 178 12.89 3.39 11.61
N LEU A 179 12.27 4.38 12.26
CA LEU A 179 12.84 5.13 13.39
C LEU A 179 12.46 4.55 14.76
N ALA A 180 11.44 3.70 14.85
CA ALA A 180 10.93 3.09 16.07
C ALA A 180 11.66 1.80 16.46
#